data_91782e89fa027d744ceaad69bd2b0fa1
#
_entry.id   91782e89fa027d744ceaad69bd2b0fa1
#
_cell.length_a   1.000
_cell.length_b   1.000
_cell.length_c   1.000
_cell.angle_alpha   90.00
_cell.angle_beta   90.00
_cell.angle_gamma   90.00
#
_symmetry.space_group_name_H-M   'P 1'
#
loop_
_entity.id
_entity.type
_entity.pdbx_description
1 polymer ?
#
loop_
_entity_poly.entity_id
_entity_poly.type
_entity_poly.pdbx_seq_one_letter_code
_entity_poly.pdbx_strand_id
1 'polypeptide(L)'
;MAQFRTKARAVDLLGKGQIADLPTAITELWKNGYDAYADNLKAELYLENHNGISKSYFIISDDGKGMSENDILDKWLVLGTDTKSRAQLEKESSIETLFKEPRIKAGEKGIGRLSVAYLGNPMLMLTKKRGNALQAMFFDWRLLENYNLFLDDITIPIKEIESTSDFDLIFQELKDKFLDNFVNEKNNDNVEIWENSQLKTKLNIIYSTENAIIENVIKSNLLEGMVDLNNDHGTKFLIFEPIPQILELPNKEDDDLGDRKFILSSLMAFTNPFREHPKIKVDTKFLVHDDKNLNFDLLTSQGDFFTERDYNLADVLIDGKFDGDGGFSGTVRIYNEKPFIYKYRNPRRRDSRKFYGEIPIKLGYSQGEERSTILDKETFDNLKTKISNYGGLYIFRDNFRVLPYGRANADFLGFEKRRSNRAGTYYFSYNRMFGYLDITRAGNPELTDKSSREGFINNTPFRAFVDDAQNFFIGLALEFFATNPKQNIFIDKKKILNDQYELLKSDKEREKDEKIAFTKSLTEYPEKLT
;
A
#
# COMPACT_ATOMS: atom_id res chain seq x y z
N MET A 1 -24.25 -22.64 -33.57
CA MET A 1 -22.84 -22.77 -33.07
C MET A 1 -22.84 -22.51 -31.58
N ALA A 2 -22.11 -23.30 -30.79
CA ALA A 2 -21.99 -23.05 -29.36
C ALA A 2 -21.01 -21.90 -29.11
N GLN A 3 -21.31 -21.02 -28.15
CA GLN A 3 -20.45 -19.89 -27.75
C GLN A 3 -20.35 -19.85 -26.22
N PHE A 4 -19.24 -19.35 -25.69
CA PHE A 4 -19.13 -19.06 -24.27
C PHE A 4 -20.03 -17.88 -23.91
N ARG A 5 -20.80 -18.02 -22.83
CA ARG A 5 -21.62 -16.95 -22.25
C ARG A 5 -21.13 -16.68 -20.83
N THR A 6 -21.11 -15.43 -20.43
CA THR A 6 -20.55 -15.02 -19.13
C THR A 6 -21.64 -14.55 -18.19
N LYS A 7 -21.80 -15.25 -17.08
CA LYS A 7 -22.67 -14.81 -15.98
C LYS A 7 -22.08 -13.58 -15.28
N ALA A 8 -22.95 -12.68 -14.82
CA ALA A 8 -22.56 -11.48 -14.07
C ALA A 8 -21.63 -11.79 -12.90
N ARG A 9 -21.90 -12.87 -12.16
CA ARG A 9 -21.08 -13.33 -11.04
C ARG A 9 -19.62 -13.65 -11.39
N ALA A 10 -19.31 -13.95 -12.65
CA ALA A 10 -17.91 -14.15 -13.06
C ALA A 10 -17.08 -12.86 -12.89
N VAL A 11 -17.69 -11.70 -13.13
CA VAL A 11 -17.03 -10.39 -12.93
C VAL A 11 -16.83 -10.09 -11.45
N ASP A 12 -17.83 -10.41 -10.61
CA ASP A 12 -17.70 -10.27 -9.15
C ASP A 12 -16.54 -11.13 -8.62
N LEU A 13 -16.44 -12.39 -9.05
CA LEU A 13 -15.36 -13.30 -8.66
C LEU A 13 -13.98 -12.85 -9.17
N LEU A 14 -13.89 -12.26 -10.35
CA LEU A 14 -12.66 -11.74 -10.93
C LEU A 14 -12.27 -10.36 -10.36
N GLY A 15 -13.24 -9.59 -9.90
CA GLY A 15 -13.06 -8.28 -9.28
C GLY A 15 -12.91 -8.39 -7.77
N LYS A 16 -14.02 -8.25 -7.04
CA LYS A 16 -14.07 -8.26 -5.57
C LYS A 16 -13.45 -9.54 -4.97
N GLY A 17 -13.70 -10.70 -5.57
CA GLY A 17 -13.17 -12.00 -5.11
C GLY A 17 -11.64 -12.16 -5.28
N GLN A 18 -10.97 -11.32 -6.07
CA GLN A 18 -9.50 -11.32 -6.24
C GLN A 18 -8.81 -10.25 -5.39
N ILE A 19 -9.55 -9.37 -4.73
CA ILE A 19 -9.00 -8.34 -3.86
C ILE A 19 -8.87 -8.90 -2.46
N ALA A 20 -7.63 -9.01 -1.98
CA ALA A 20 -7.33 -9.64 -0.70
C ALA A 20 -7.78 -8.81 0.50
N ASP A 21 -7.61 -7.47 0.41
CA ASP A 21 -7.82 -6.54 1.52
C ASP A 21 -8.03 -5.10 1.04
N LEU A 22 -8.39 -4.22 1.97
CA LEU A 22 -8.63 -2.79 1.70
C LEU A 22 -7.40 -2.06 1.12
N PRO A 23 -6.17 -2.22 1.65
CA PRO A 23 -5.01 -1.55 1.05
C PRO A 23 -4.74 -2.01 -0.38
N THR A 24 -5.00 -3.26 -0.71
CA THR A 24 -4.92 -3.75 -2.10
C THR A 24 -5.93 -3.03 -2.98
N ALA A 25 -7.18 -2.86 -2.53
CA ALA A 25 -8.21 -2.17 -3.30
C ALA A 25 -7.81 -0.71 -3.62
N ILE A 26 -7.40 0.05 -2.60
CA ILE A 26 -6.99 1.45 -2.75
C ILE A 26 -5.75 1.57 -3.64
N THR A 27 -4.71 0.78 -3.36
CA THR A 27 -3.45 0.87 -4.10
C THR A 27 -3.58 0.46 -5.57
N GLU A 28 -4.51 -0.42 -5.91
CA GLU A 28 -4.78 -0.77 -7.31
C GLU A 28 -5.46 0.37 -8.07
N LEU A 29 -6.36 1.10 -7.44
CA LEU A 29 -6.94 2.31 -8.05
C LEU A 29 -5.87 3.41 -8.16
N TRP A 30 -5.02 3.59 -7.17
CA TRP A 30 -3.88 4.50 -7.25
C TRP A 30 -2.88 4.12 -8.35
N LYS A 31 -2.62 2.82 -8.57
CA LYS A 31 -1.82 2.35 -9.72
C LYS A 31 -2.47 2.70 -11.05
N ASN A 32 -3.80 2.65 -11.14
CA ASN A 32 -4.50 3.08 -12.35
C ASN A 32 -4.31 4.58 -12.60
N GLY A 33 -4.41 5.41 -11.57
CA GLY A 33 -4.11 6.84 -11.65
C GLY A 33 -2.65 7.10 -12.05
N TYR A 34 -1.69 6.38 -11.44
CA TYR A 34 -0.29 6.44 -11.86
C TYR A 34 -0.11 6.08 -13.35
N ASP A 35 -0.74 5.00 -13.79
CA ASP A 35 -0.72 4.58 -15.20
C ASP A 35 -1.37 5.60 -16.14
N ALA A 36 -2.29 6.41 -15.60
CA ALA A 36 -2.92 7.54 -16.28
C ALA A 36 -2.13 8.85 -16.14
N TYR A 37 -0.86 8.80 -15.68
CA TYR A 37 0.03 9.96 -15.52
C TYR A 37 -0.40 10.96 -14.43
N ALA A 38 -1.17 10.54 -13.43
CA ALA A 38 -1.50 11.36 -12.27
C ALA A 38 -0.25 11.77 -11.46
N ASP A 39 -0.27 12.96 -10.89
CA ASP A 39 0.70 13.41 -9.88
C ASP A 39 0.12 13.33 -8.47
N ASN A 40 -1.20 13.43 -8.35
CA ASN A 40 -1.92 13.38 -7.10
C ASN A 40 -2.92 12.21 -7.10
N LEU A 41 -2.80 11.38 -6.06
CA LEU A 41 -3.67 10.24 -5.81
C LEU A 41 -4.30 10.43 -4.42
N LYS A 42 -5.62 10.57 -4.36
CA LYS A 42 -6.32 10.91 -3.13
C LYS A 42 -7.34 9.86 -2.76
N ALA A 43 -7.47 9.61 -1.47
CA ALA A 43 -8.60 8.97 -0.83
C ALA A 43 -9.16 9.95 0.20
N GLU A 44 -10.47 10.19 0.20
CA GLU A 44 -11.12 11.18 1.03
C GLU A 44 -12.34 10.55 1.70
N LEU A 45 -12.30 10.49 3.03
CA LEU A 45 -13.40 9.99 3.84
C LEU A 45 -14.14 11.17 4.48
N TYR A 46 -15.39 11.32 4.13
CA TYR A 46 -16.32 12.27 4.76
C TYR A 46 -17.17 11.52 5.77
N LEU A 47 -17.07 11.88 7.04
CA LEU A 47 -17.91 11.32 8.10
C LEU A 47 -19.24 12.07 8.22
N GLU A 48 -20.25 11.40 8.76
CA GLU A 48 -21.54 12.02 9.09
C GLU A 48 -21.34 13.28 9.95
N ASN A 49 -22.20 14.25 9.75
CA ASN A 49 -22.23 15.56 10.43
C ASN A 49 -21.12 16.54 10.00
N HIS A 50 -20.14 16.14 9.18
CA HIS A 50 -19.19 17.10 8.62
C HIS A 50 -19.92 18.10 7.71
N ASN A 51 -19.89 19.39 8.08
CA ASN A 51 -20.51 20.47 7.30
C ASN A 51 -21.95 20.18 6.82
N GLY A 52 -22.75 19.48 7.62
CA GLY A 52 -24.15 19.16 7.33
C GLY A 52 -24.35 17.91 6.46
N ILE A 53 -23.33 17.09 6.27
CA ILE A 53 -23.41 15.79 5.59
C ILE A 53 -24.27 14.83 6.42
N SER A 54 -25.27 14.23 5.80
CA SER A 54 -26.22 13.32 6.45
C SER A 54 -25.72 11.88 6.54
N LYS A 55 -24.80 11.49 5.67
CA LYS A 55 -24.23 10.12 5.59
C LYS A 55 -22.74 10.21 5.32
N SER A 56 -21.99 9.18 5.71
CA SER A 56 -20.57 9.08 5.35
C SER A 56 -20.40 8.75 3.87
N TYR A 57 -19.38 9.36 3.23
CA TYR A 57 -18.98 9.11 1.85
C TYR A 57 -17.49 8.83 1.76
N PHE A 58 -17.12 8.08 0.73
CA PHE A 58 -15.72 7.87 0.41
C PHE A 58 -15.45 8.23 -1.05
N ILE A 59 -14.47 9.09 -1.28
CA ILE A 59 -14.05 9.49 -2.63
C ILE A 59 -12.63 8.99 -2.84
N ILE A 60 -12.39 8.28 -3.95
CA ILE A 60 -11.04 7.97 -4.40
C ILE A 60 -10.82 8.62 -5.76
N SER A 61 -9.71 9.35 -5.93
CA SER A 61 -9.51 10.20 -7.09
C SER A 61 -8.06 10.28 -7.52
N ASP A 62 -7.89 10.59 -8.81
CA ASP A 62 -6.62 10.90 -9.45
C ASP A 62 -6.77 12.10 -10.42
N ASP A 63 -5.67 12.84 -10.61
CA ASP A 63 -5.56 13.89 -11.60
C ASP A 63 -4.87 13.40 -12.89
N GLY A 64 -5.06 12.13 -13.24
CA GLY A 64 -4.55 11.54 -14.47
C GLY A 64 -5.29 12.02 -15.71
N LYS A 65 -4.97 11.44 -16.86
CA LYS A 65 -5.54 11.86 -18.18
C LYS A 65 -7.06 11.71 -18.30
N GLY A 66 -7.71 10.99 -17.38
CA GLY A 66 -9.13 10.68 -17.44
C GLY A 66 -9.53 9.81 -18.64
N MET A 67 -10.83 9.69 -18.87
CA MET A 67 -11.40 8.86 -19.92
C MET A 67 -12.47 9.64 -20.72
N SER A 68 -12.51 9.42 -22.03
CA SER A 68 -13.65 9.76 -22.90
C SER A 68 -14.70 8.66 -22.81
N GLU A 69 -15.90 8.90 -23.38
CA GLU A 69 -16.93 7.88 -23.50
C GLU A 69 -16.40 6.61 -24.18
N ASN A 70 -15.69 6.75 -25.30
CA ASN A 70 -15.07 5.61 -25.99
C ASN A 70 -14.04 4.88 -25.12
N ASP A 71 -13.24 5.61 -24.30
CA ASP A 71 -12.30 4.96 -23.39
C ASP A 71 -13.05 4.16 -22.31
N ILE A 72 -14.24 4.60 -21.87
CA ILE A 72 -15.09 3.84 -20.95
C ILE A 72 -15.62 2.59 -21.62
N LEU A 73 -16.24 2.72 -22.80
CA LEU A 73 -16.90 1.62 -23.53
C LEU A 73 -15.90 0.57 -24.01
N ASP A 74 -14.79 1.00 -24.63
CA ASP A 74 -13.86 0.12 -25.34
C ASP A 74 -12.74 -0.42 -24.44
N LYS A 75 -12.47 0.26 -23.30
CA LYS A 75 -11.34 -0.10 -22.41
C LYS A 75 -11.79 -0.38 -20.98
N TRP A 76 -12.57 0.54 -20.35
CA TRP A 76 -12.88 0.42 -18.92
C TRP A 76 -13.93 -0.68 -18.66
N LEU A 77 -14.94 -0.82 -19.49
CA LEU A 77 -15.96 -1.88 -19.39
C LEU A 77 -15.51 -3.22 -19.97
N VAL A 78 -14.47 -3.25 -20.81
CA VAL A 78 -13.98 -4.50 -21.42
C VAL A 78 -12.98 -5.19 -20.47
N LEU A 79 -13.33 -6.38 -19.99
CA LEU A 79 -12.51 -7.16 -19.07
C LEU A 79 -11.45 -7.99 -19.82
N GLY A 80 -10.27 -8.17 -19.19
CA GLY A 80 -9.21 -8.98 -19.76
C GLY A 80 -8.50 -8.34 -20.94
N THR A 81 -8.53 -7.00 -21.05
CA THR A 81 -7.82 -6.29 -22.12
C THR A 81 -6.31 -6.40 -21.97
N ASP A 82 -5.61 -6.65 -23.07
CA ASP A 82 -4.15 -6.70 -23.17
C ASP A 82 -3.52 -5.33 -23.47
N THR A 83 -4.28 -4.24 -23.26
CA THR A 83 -3.86 -2.87 -23.57
C THR A 83 -2.62 -2.39 -22.83
N LYS A 84 -2.22 -3.11 -21.78
CA LYS A 84 -1.04 -2.80 -20.96
C LYS A 84 0.12 -3.79 -21.17
N SER A 85 0.01 -4.72 -22.13
CA SER A 85 1.08 -5.68 -22.40
C SER A 85 2.31 -4.99 -23.00
N ARG A 86 3.48 -5.60 -22.79
CA ARG A 86 4.79 -5.04 -23.15
C ARG A 86 4.96 -4.76 -24.66
N ALA A 87 4.15 -5.39 -25.52
CA ALA A 87 4.22 -5.21 -26.97
C ALA A 87 3.61 -3.87 -27.43
N GLN A 88 2.86 -3.19 -26.57
CA GLN A 88 2.23 -1.91 -26.87
C GLN A 88 2.92 -0.69 -26.21
N LEU A 89 4.22 -0.74 -26.00
CA LEU A 89 5.05 0.46 -25.82
C LEU A 89 5.18 1.23 -27.17
N GLU A 90 4.12 1.22 -27.97
CA GLU A 90 3.96 2.21 -29.03
C GLU A 90 3.94 3.59 -28.38
N LYS A 91 4.67 4.51 -28.98
CA LYS A 91 4.86 5.88 -28.51
C LYS A 91 3.51 6.53 -28.17
N GLU A 92 3.15 6.52 -26.86
CA GLU A 92 2.05 7.33 -26.38
C GLU A 92 2.29 8.78 -26.85
N SER A 93 1.28 9.44 -27.38
CA SER A 93 1.39 10.84 -27.78
C SER A 93 1.64 11.73 -26.55
N SER A 94 2.22 12.91 -26.74
CA SER A 94 2.46 13.87 -25.66
C SER A 94 1.17 14.23 -24.90
N ILE A 95 0.03 14.25 -25.57
CA ILE A 95 -1.28 14.50 -24.97
C ILE A 95 -1.68 13.34 -24.06
N GLU A 96 -1.46 12.10 -24.49
CA GLU A 96 -1.77 10.89 -23.71
C GLU A 96 -0.87 10.76 -22.46
N THR A 97 0.35 11.30 -22.50
CA THR A 97 1.26 11.31 -21.35
C THR A 97 1.12 12.58 -20.48
N LEU A 98 0.17 13.47 -20.78
CA LEU A 98 0.05 14.79 -20.16
C LEU A 98 1.37 15.58 -20.25
N PHE A 99 2.11 15.44 -21.36
CA PHE A 99 3.44 16.03 -21.61
C PHE A 99 4.53 15.58 -20.60
N LYS A 100 4.33 14.45 -19.91
CA LYS A 100 5.28 13.86 -18.97
C LYS A 100 6.13 12.77 -19.63
N GLU A 101 7.25 12.44 -18.98
CA GLU A 101 8.08 11.31 -19.35
C GLU A 101 7.29 9.99 -19.30
N PRO A 102 7.52 9.06 -20.26
CA PRO A 102 6.86 7.77 -20.26
C PRO A 102 7.05 7.00 -18.96
N ARG A 103 5.96 6.46 -18.40
CA ARG A 103 5.94 5.66 -17.17
C ARG A 103 5.91 4.17 -17.47
N ILE A 104 6.64 3.38 -16.67
CA ILE A 104 6.44 1.93 -16.67
C ILE A 104 5.08 1.66 -16.05
N LYS A 105 4.17 1.06 -16.82
CA LYS A 105 2.81 0.78 -16.35
C LYS A 105 2.81 -0.22 -15.19
N ALA A 106 2.12 0.13 -14.11
CA ALA A 106 2.02 -0.69 -12.90
C ALA A 106 1.02 -1.85 -13.04
N GLY A 107 -0.09 -1.64 -13.76
CA GLY A 107 -1.15 -2.63 -13.95
C GLY A 107 -0.89 -3.55 -15.14
N GLU A 108 -1.02 -4.88 -14.96
CA GLU A 108 -0.83 -5.88 -16.03
C GLU A 108 -2.11 -6.62 -16.43
N LYS A 109 -3.07 -6.81 -15.53
CA LYS A 109 -4.13 -7.82 -15.69
C LYS A 109 -5.47 -7.29 -16.21
N GLY A 110 -5.62 -5.99 -16.38
CA GLY A 110 -6.85 -5.38 -16.88
C GLY A 110 -8.09 -5.50 -15.98
N ILE A 111 -7.95 -6.00 -14.75
CA ILE A 111 -9.04 -6.18 -13.78
C ILE A 111 -8.93 -5.27 -12.54
N GLY A 112 -7.82 -4.54 -12.38
CA GLY A 112 -7.57 -3.66 -11.23
C GLY A 112 -8.62 -2.57 -11.02
N ARG A 113 -9.31 -2.18 -12.10
CA ARG A 113 -10.44 -1.24 -12.07
C ARG A 113 -11.64 -1.74 -11.26
N LEU A 114 -11.81 -3.06 -11.17
CA LEU A 114 -12.88 -3.68 -10.37
C LEU A 114 -12.63 -3.58 -8.86
N SER A 115 -11.45 -3.10 -8.45
CA SER A 115 -11.14 -2.89 -7.04
C SER A 115 -12.06 -1.87 -6.37
N VAL A 116 -12.67 -0.99 -7.15
CA VAL A 116 -13.68 -0.05 -6.63
C VAL A 116 -14.88 -0.79 -6.01
N ALA A 117 -15.25 -1.96 -6.52
CA ALA A 117 -16.33 -2.79 -5.98
C ALA A 117 -16.08 -3.27 -4.54
N TYR A 118 -14.83 -3.30 -4.09
CA TYR A 118 -14.46 -3.67 -2.73
C TYR A 118 -14.72 -2.55 -1.73
N LEU A 119 -14.71 -1.28 -2.17
CA LEU A 119 -14.75 -0.12 -1.28
C LEU A 119 -16.15 0.20 -0.73
N GLY A 120 -17.20 -0.28 -1.40
CA GLY A 120 -18.60 -0.06 -1.01
C GLY A 120 -19.54 0.14 -2.20
N ASN A 121 -20.84 0.42 -1.94
CA ASN A 121 -21.90 0.52 -2.94
C ASN A 121 -22.97 1.55 -2.51
N PRO A 122 -23.77 2.10 -3.46
CA PRO A 122 -23.46 2.19 -4.88
C PRO A 122 -22.30 3.16 -5.16
N MET A 123 -21.87 3.29 -6.40
CA MET A 123 -20.84 4.24 -6.80
C MET A 123 -21.29 5.18 -7.93
N LEU A 124 -20.75 6.39 -7.93
CA LEU A 124 -20.73 7.31 -9.06
C LEU A 124 -19.29 7.51 -9.51
N MET A 125 -18.98 7.21 -10.77
CA MET A 125 -17.72 7.57 -11.40
C MET A 125 -17.90 8.88 -12.18
N LEU A 126 -17.01 9.84 -11.96
CA LEU A 126 -16.82 11.01 -12.79
C LEU A 126 -15.44 10.93 -13.44
N THR A 127 -15.36 11.11 -14.75
CA THR A 127 -14.07 11.11 -15.44
C THR A 127 -14.04 12.16 -16.53
N LYS A 128 -12.93 12.88 -16.58
CA LYS A 128 -12.71 13.99 -17.49
C LYS A 128 -11.43 13.79 -18.26
N LYS A 129 -11.53 13.74 -19.57
CA LYS A 129 -10.38 13.77 -20.47
C LYS A 129 -10.27 15.16 -21.07
N ARG A 130 -9.06 15.72 -21.11
CA ARG A 130 -8.84 17.05 -21.70
C ARG A 130 -9.43 17.15 -23.11
N GLY A 131 -10.16 18.22 -23.39
CA GLY A 131 -10.83 18.44 -24.68
C GLY A 131 -12.12 17.65 -24.89
N ASN A 132 -12.58 16.86 -23.90
CA ASN A 132 -13.85 16.13 -23.94
C ASN A 132 -14.76 16.63 -22.83
N ALA A 133 -16.07 16.40 -22.93
CA ALA A 133 -17.00 16.68 -21.84
C ALA A 133 -16.80 15.72 -20.66
N LEU A 134 -17.27 16.12 -19.49
CA LEU A 134 -17.26 15.29 -18.29
C LEU A 134 -18.19 14.10 -18.47
N GLN A 135 -17.70 12.89 -18.21
CA GLN A 135 -18.49 11.66 -18.24
C GLN A 135 -18.88 11.23 -16.84
N ALA A 136 -20.12 10.80 -16.66
CA ALA A 136 -20.65 10.26 -15.42
C ALA A 136 -21.22 8.86 -15.64
N MET A 137 -20.93 7.93 -14.71
CA MET A 137 -21.43 6.56 -14.71
C MET A 137 -21.88 6.17 -13.31
N PHE A 138 -23.09 5.64 -13.17
CA PHE A 138 -23.63 5.15 -11.89
C PHE A 138 -23.78 3.63 -11.92
N PHE A 139 -23.34 2.95 -10.85
CA PHE A 139 -23.45 1.50 -10.78
C PHE A 139 -23.43 0.99 -9.33
N ASP A 140 -24.13 -0.11 -9.10
CA ASP A 140 -24.07 -0.88 -7.85
C ASP A 140 -23.53 -2.28 -8.12
N TRP A 141 -22.34 -2.58 -7.62
CA TRP A 141 -21.63 -3.82 -7.88
C TRP A 141 -22.32 -5.06 -7.30
N ARG A 142 -23.23 -4.90 -6.32
CA ARG A 142 -24.04 -6.00 -5.76
C ARG A 142 -24.96 -6.63 -6.81
N LEU A 143 -25.27 -5.91 -7.91
CA LEU A 143 -26.03 -6.47 -9.04
C LEU A 143 -25.30 -7.66 -9.68
N LEU A 144 -23.97 -7.62 -9.71
CA LEU A 144 -23.15 -8.70 -10.26
C LEU A 144 -23.12 -9.98 -9.37
N GLU A 145 -23.52 -9.89 -8.10
CA GLU A 145 -23.61 -11.05 -7.23
C GLU A 145 -24.75 -12.01 -7.64
N ASN A 146 -25.66 -11.54 -8.52
CA ASN A 146 -26.76 -12.35 -9.04
C ASN A 146 -26.26 -13.40 -10.03
N TYR A 147 -26.49 -14.69 -9.73
CA TYR A 147 -26.04 -15.81 -10.55
C TYR A 147 -26.98 -16.16 -11.73
N ASN A 148 -28.17 -15.55 -11.81
CA ASN A 148 -29.12 -15.74 -12.92
C ASN A 148 -28.95 -14.72 -14.04
N LEU A 149 -28.33 -13.53 -13.77
CA LEU A 149 -28.01 -12.53 -14.77
C LEU A 149 -26.80 -12.94 -15.61
N PHE A 150 -26.87 -12.64 -16.89
CA PHE A 150 -25.70 -12.58 -17.78
C PHE A 150 -25.20 -11.14 -17.87
N LEU A 151 -23.95 -10.94 -18.29
CA LEU A 151 -23.37 -9.59 -18.42
C LEU A 151 -24.11 -8.74 -19.46
N ASP A 152 -24.59 -9.36 -20.50
CA ASP A 152 -25.39 -8.74 -21.57
C ASP A 152 -26.84 -8.42 -21.18
N ASP A 153 -27.32 -8.93 -20.03
CA ASP A 153 -28.61 -8.52 -19.45
C ASP A 153 -28.51 -7.20 -18.64
N ILE A 154 -27.28 -6.70 -18.37
CA ILE A 154 -27.06 -5.58 -17.45
C ILE A 154 -26.85 -4.27 -18.20
N THR A 155 -27.66 -3.28 -17.87
CA THR A 155 -27.48 -1.90 -18.36
C THR A 155 -26.62 -1.11 -17.37
N ILE A 156 -25.54 -0.51 -17.88
CA ILE A 156 -24.68 0.40 -17.12
C ILE A 156 -24.92 1.82 -17.66
N PRO A 157 -25.59 2.69 -16.91
CA PRO A 157 -25.90 4.05 -17.38
C PRO A 157 -24.65 4.93 -17.40
N ILE A 158 -24.41 5.57 -18.55
CA ILE A 158 -23.34 6.55 -18.77
C ILE A 158 -23.99 7.79 -19.37
N LYS A 159 -23.60 8.96 -18.94
CA LYS A 159 -24.08 10.26 -19.40
C LYS A 159 -22.95 11.29 -19.45
N GLU A 160 -23.06 12.15 -20.43
CA GLU A 160 -22.21 13.34 -20.56
C GLU A 160 -22.80 14.50 -19.76
N ILE A 161 -21.94 15.25 -19.06
CA ILE A 161 -22.28 16.47 -18.33
C ILE A 161 -21.62 17.64 -19.05
N GLU A 162 -22.41 18.41 -19.76
CA GLU A 162 -21.93 19.59 -20.48
C GLU A 162 -21.81 20.81 -19.56
N SER A 163 -22.73 20.94 -18.60
CA SER A 163 -22.76 22.03 -17.62
C SER A 163 -22.94 21.52 -16.19
N THR A 164 -22.29 22.18 -15.25
CA THR A 164 -22.46 21.90 -13.81
C THR A 164 -23.89 22.08 -13.31
N SER A 165 -24.69 22.95 -13.98
CA SER A 165 -26.12 23.13 -13.67
C SER A 165 -26.94 21.86 -13.93
N ASP A 166 -26.52 21.01 -14.83
CA ASP A 166 -27.25 19.82 -15.25
C ASP A 166 -26.90 18.59 -14.41
N PHE A 167 -25.91 18.73 -13.51
CA PHE A 167 -25.38 17.62 -12.72
C PHE A 167 -26.47 16.87 -11.94
N ASP A 168 -27.35 17.58 -11.23
CA ASP A 168 -28.37 16.95 -10.39
C ASP A 168 -29.42 16.21 -11.25
N LEU A 169 -29.80 16.81 -12.40
CA LEU A 169 -30.72 16.19 -13.34
C LEU A 169 -30.09 14.92 -13.94
N ILE A 170 -28.86 15.01 -14.41
CA ILE A 170 -28.15 13.88 -15.00
C ILE A 170 -27.91 12.78 -13.98
N PHE A 171 -27.58 13.13 -12.73
CA PHE A 171 -27.43 12.15 -11.66
C PHE A 171 -28.74 11.40 -11.39
N GLN A 172 -29.88 12.10 -11.39
CA GLN A 172 -31.19 11.45 -11.25
C GLN A 172 -31.48 10.53 -12.45
N GLU A 173 -31.23 10.97 -13.68
CA GLU A 173 -31.40 10.15 -14.89
C GLU A 173 -30.52 8.89 -14.86
N LEU A 174 -29.28 8.95 -14.34
CA LEU A 174 -28.40 7.80 -14.18
C LEU A 174 -28.99 6.79 -13.18
N LYS A 175 -29.56 7.24 -12.06
CA LYS A 175 -30.21 6.37 -11.08
C LYS A 175 -31.45 5.69 -11.68
N ASP A 176 -32.32 6.47 -12.33
CA ASP A 176 -33.54 5.95 -12.94
C ASP A 176 -33.21 4.89 -13.99
N LYS A 177 -32.20 5.16 -14.83
CA LYS A 177 -31.72 4.25 -15.86
C LYS A 177 -31.08 2.97 -15.26
N PHE A 178 -30.39 3.09 -14.13
CA PHE A 178 -29.85 1.93 -13.43
C PHE A 178 -30.98 1.05 -12.86
N LEU A 179 -32.07 1.65 -12.36
CA LEU A 179 -33.23 0.94 -11.84
C LEU A 179 -33.98 0.15 -12.92
N ASP A 180 -33.81 0.44 -14.21
CA ASP A 180 -34.35 -0.35 -15.33
C ASP A 180 -33.89 -1.84 -15.27
N ASN A 181 -32.72 -2.11 -14.67
CA ASN A 181 -32.22 -3.49 -14.46
C ASN A 181 -33.15 -4.37 -13.59
N PHE A 182 -34.07 -3.76 -12.84
CA PHE A 182 -34.97 -4.47 -11.93
C PHE A 182 -36.40 -4.64 -12.45
N VAL A 183 -36.69 -4.12 -13.65
CA VAL A 183 -38.03 -4.18 -14.26
C VAL A 183 -38.34 -5.58 -14.76
N ASN A 184 -37.35 -6.26 -15.34
CA ASN A 184 -37.52 -7.59 -15.86
C ASN A 184 -37.47 -8.67 -14.76
N GLU A 185 -38.45 -9.56 -14.72
CA GLU A 185 -38.48 -10.68 -13.79
C GLU A 185 -37.67 -11.88 -14.30
N LYS A 186 -37.50 -12.01 -15.62
CA LYS A 186 -36.82 -13.13 -16.28
C LYS A 186 -35.71 -12.64 -17.20
N ASN A 187 -34.62 -13.40 -17.24
CA ASN A 187 -33.51 -13.17 -18.17
C ASN A 187 -33.83 -13.65 -19.59
N ASN A 188 -32.92 -13.45 -20.55
CA ASN A 188 -33.07 -13.87 -21.94
C ASN A 188 -33.29 -15.38 -22.14
N ASP A 189 -32.96 -16.22 -21.16
CA ASP A 189 -33.22 -17.67 -21.17
C ASP A 189 -34.54 -18.05 -20.49
N ASN A 190 -35.41 -17.06 -20.18
CA ASN A 190 -36.69 -17.23 -19.50
C ASN A 190 -36.56 -17.82 -18.05
N VAL A 191 -35.40 -17.61 -17.43
CA VAL A 191 -35.13 -18.00 -16.03
C VAL A 191 -35.44 -16.80 -15.13
N GLU A 192 -36.07 -17.06 -13.99
CA GLU A 192 -36.32 -16.02 -12.98
C GLU A 192 -35.01 -15.40 -12.48
N ILE A 193 -34.90 -14.06 -12.57
CA ILE A 193 -33.66 -13.33 -12.22
C ILE A 193 -33.51 -13.27 -10.72
N TRP A 194 -34.60 -12.98 -10.01
CA TRP A 194 -34.59 -12.74 -8.56
C TRP A 194 -35.31 -13.86 -7.82
N GLU A 195 -34.58 -14.86 -7.38
CA GLU A 195 -35.09 -15.90 -6.50
C GLU A 195 -35.30 -15.39 -5.07
N ASN A 196 -36.11 -16.12 -4.27
CA ASN A 196 -36.41 -15.71 -2.88
C ASN A 196 -35.18 -15.44 -2.04
N SER A 197 -34.08 -16.15 -2.24
CA SER A 197 -32.80 -15.95 -1.54
C SER A 197 -32.12 -14.62 -1.88
N GLN A 198 -32.45 -14.02 -3.02
CA GLN A 198 -31.83 -12.79 -3.54
C GLN A 198 -32.74 -11.55 -3.42
N LEU A 199 -34.01 -11.72 -3.01
CA LEU A 199 -34.94 -10.61 -2.89
C LEU A 199 -34.44 -9.53 -1.93
N LYS A 200 -33.78 -9.90 -0.83
CA LYS A 200 -33.19 -8.95 0.11
C LYS A 200 -32.12 -8.10 -0.56
N THR A 201 -31.23 -8.71 -1.36
CA THR A 201 -30.18 -8.01 -2.12
C THR A 201 -30.80 -7.06 -3.13
N LYS A 202 -31.82 -7.50 -3.90
CA LYS A 202 -32.58 -6.65 -4.82
C LYS A 202 -33.12 -5.42 -4.13
N LEU A 203 -33.86 -5.60 -3.02
CA LEU A 203 -34.47 -4.49 -2.26
C LEU A 203 -33.40 -3.55 -1.70
N ASN A 204 -32.29 -4.05 -1.20
CA ASN A 204 -31.20 -3.23 -0.70
C ASN A 204 -30.58 -2.38 -1.81
N ILE A 205 -30.34 -2.93 -3.01
CA ILE A 205 -29.79 -2.19 -4.15
C ILE A 205 -30.74 -1.06 -4.56
N ILE A 206 -32.03 -1.39 -4.72
CA ILE A 206 -33.05 -0.41 -5.05
C ILE A 206 -33.09 0.72 -4.00
N TYR A 207 -33.18 0.33 -2.72
CA TYR A 207 -33.20 1.29 -1.61
C TYR A 207 -31.97 2.20 -1.59
N SER A 208 -30.75 1.63 -1.71
CA SER A 208 -29.51 2.42 -1.71
C SER A 208 -29.46 3.35 -2.93
N THR A 209 -29.94 2.91 -4.11
CA THR A 209 -29.98 3.73 -5.32
C THR A 209 -30.96 4.89 -5.20
N GLU A 210 -32.20 4.64 -4.74
CA GLU A 210 -33.22 5.68 -4.54
C GLU A 210 -32.76 6.73 -3.51
N ASN A 211 -32.11 6.29 -2.44
CA ASN A 211 -31.62 7.13 -1.33
C ASN A 211 -30.18 7.64 -1.52
N ALA A 212 -29.57 7.46 -2.69
CA ALA A 212 -28.30 8.08 -3.03
C ALA A 212 -28.51 9.58 -3.24
N ILE A 213 -27.94 10.39 -2.35
CA ILE A 213 -28.02 11.87 -2.36
C ILE A 213 -26.60 12.39 -2.37
N ILE A 214 -26.34 13.50 -3.01
CA ILE A 214 -25.04 14.18 -3.04
C ILE A 214 -25.22 15.57 -2.45
N GLU A 215 -24.75 15.76 -1.21
CA GLU A 215 -24.76 17.07 -0.56
C GLU A 215 -23.83 18.06 -1.26
N ASN A 216 -24.09 19.37 -1.09
CA ASN A 216 -23.37 20.44 -1.76
C ASN A 216 -21.84 20.39 -1.53
N VAL A 217 -21.39 20.00 -0.34
CA VAL A 217 -19.97 19.86 -0.02
C VAL A 217 -19.33 18.77 -0.89
N ILE A 218 -19.99 17.61 -1.01
CA ILE A 218 -19.55 16.49 -1.83
C ILE A 218 -19.59 16.87 -3.31
N LYS A 219 -20.68 17.52 -3.77
CA LYS A 219 -20.84 17.99 -5.14
C LYS A 219 -19.71 18.95 -5.55
N SER A 220 -19.38 19.91 -4.68
CA SER A 220 -18.29 20.86 -4.93
C SER A 220 -16.96 20.15 -5.11
N ASN A 221 -16.63 19.19 -4.23
CA ASN A 221 -15.41 18.40 -4.36
C ASN A 221 -15.41 17.56 -5.64
N LEU A 222 -16.51 16.91 -5.97
CA LEU A 222 -16.61 16.08 -7.17
C LEU A 222 -16.38 16.90 -8.45
N LEU A 223 -16.87 18.11 -8.54
CA LEU A 223 -16.79 18.97 -9.71
C LEU A 223 -15.49 19.79 -9.77
N GLU A 224 -14.76 19.92 -8.67
CA GLU A 224 -13.45 20.58 -8.65
C GLU A 224 -12.47 19.89 -9.61
N GLY A 225 -11.87 20.65 -10.54
CA GLY A 225 -10.92 20.14 -11.53
C GLY A 225 -11.54 19.25 -12.61
N MET A 226 -12.88 19.34 -12.81
CA MET A 226 -13.60 18.48 -13.77
C MET A 226 -14.43 19.25 -14.81
N VAL A 227 -14.46 20.57 -14.74
CA VAL A 227 -15.42 21.36 -15.56
C VAL A 227 -14.78 22.15 -16.69
N ASP A 228 -13.51 22.53 -16.59
CA ASP A 228 -12.81 23.23 -17.67
C ASP A 228 -12.52 22.26 -18.82
N LEU A 229 -13.06 22.58 -20.01
CA LEU A 229 -12.94 21.72 -21.18
C LEU A 229 -11.48 21.46 -21.58
N ASN A 230 -10.63 22.47 -21.47
CA ASN A 230 -9.28 22.45 -22.02
C ASN A 230 -8.20 22.10 -20.99
N ASN A 231 -8.46 22.36 -19.70
CA ASN A 231 -7.44 22.24 -18.66
C ASN A 231 -7.70 21.07 -17.70
N ASP A 232 -8.98 20.77 -17.42
CA ASP A 232 -9.32 19.76 -16.43
C ASP A 232 -9.22 18.34 -16.97
N HIS A 233 -8.76 17.45 -16.12
CA HIS A 233 -8.66 16.00 -16.38
C HIS A 233 -8.53 15.22 -15.07
N GLY A 234 -8.90 13.94 -15.11
CA GLY A 234 -8.81 13.04 -13.96
C GLY A 234 -9.98 12.09 -13.84
N THR A 235 -9.99 11.29 -12.78
CA THR A 235 -11.07 10.37 -12.45
C THR A 235 -11.39 10.41 -10.97
N LYS A 236 -12.68 10.44 -10.62
CA LYS A 236 -13.18 10.38 -9.25
C LYS A 236 -14.25 9.32 -9.11
N PHE A 237 -14.15 8.50 -8.08
CA PHE A 237 -15.17 7.53 -7.69
C PHE A 237 -15.75 7.96 -6.35
N LEU A 238 -17.03 8.29 -6.31
CA LEU A 238 -17.81 8.50 -5.09
C LEU A 238 -18.47 7.19 -4.69
N ILE A 239 -18.22 6.73 -3.47
CA ILE A 239 -18.82 5.57 -2.84
C ILE A 239 -19.83 6.07 -1.80
N PHE A 240 -21.11 5.75 -1.99
CA PHE A 240 -22.20 6.25 -1.13
C PHE A 240 -22.31 5.52 0.21
N GLU A 241 -22.02 4.23 0.24
CA GLU A 241 -22.02 3.40 1.45
C GLU A 241 -20.65 2.70 1.55
N PRO A 242 -19.61 3.39 2.08
CA PRO A 242 -18.29 2.79 2.25
C PRO A 242 -18.35 1.62 3.23
N ILE A 243 -17.47 0.62 3.02
CA ILE A 243 -17.37 -0.53 3.93
C ILE A 243 -16.94 -0.11 5.34
N PRO A 244 -17.35 -0.85 6.40
CA PRO A 244 -17.03 -0.51 7.79
C PRO A 244 -15.54 -0.29 8.04
N GLN A 245 -14.66 -1.08 7.42
CA GLN A 245 -13.21 -0.93 7.57
C GLN A 245 -12.68 0.44 7.17
N ILE A 246 -13.32 1.12 6.19
CA ILE A 246 -12.95 2.50 5.81
C ILE A 246 -13.41 3.48 6.90
N LEU A 247 -14.62 3.29 7.42
CA LEU A 247 -15.23 4.16 8.44
C LEU A 247 -14.47 4.09 9.77
N GLU A 248 -13.88 2.95 10.08
CA GLU A 248 -13.14 2.69 11.32
C GLU A 248 -11.68 3.20 11.28
N LEU A 249 -11.13 3.48 10.11
CA LEU A 249 -9.73 3.93 9.97
C LEU A 249 -9.35 5.16 10.80
N PRO A 250 -10.19 6.18 11.00
CA PRO A 250 -9.85 7.31 11.85
C PRO A 250 -9.72 6.95 13.34
N ASN A 251 -10.40 5.91 13.81
CA ASN A 251 -10.41 5.51 15.21
C ASN A 251 -9.11 4.82 15.62
N LYS A 252 -8.42 5.37 16.63
CA LYS A 252 -7.14 4.83 17.13
C LYS A 252 -7.32 3.72 18.18
N GLU A 253 -8.50 3.64 18.79
CA GLU A 253 -8.73 2.83 19.99
C GLU A 253 -9.02 1.34 19.69
N ASP A 254 -9.38 0.99 18.46
CA ASP A 254 -9.85 -0.36 18.08
C ASP A 254 -8.83 -1.19 17.27
N ASP A 255 -7.52 -0.96 17.44
CA ASP A 255 -6.48 -1.69 16.66
C ASP A 255 -5.92 -2.93 17.38
N ASP A 256 -6.76 -3.70 18.05
CA ASP A 256 -6.35 -4.93 18.78
C ASP A 256 -5.69 -5.98 17.87
N LEU A 257 -6.01 -6.00 16.59
CA LEU A 257 -5.49 -6.96 15.61
C LEU A 257 -4.35 -6.40 14.74
N GLY A 258 -4.02 -5.11 14.86
CA GLY A 258 -2.99 -4.45 14.05
C GLY A 258 -3.38 -4.26 12.57
N ASP A 259 -4.64 -4.47 12.21
CA ASP A 259 -5.13 -4.34 10.82
C ASP A 259 -5.06 -2.89 10.34
N ARG A 260 -5.41 -1.94 11.20
CA ARG A 260 -5.29 -0.51 10.92
C ARG A 260 -3.84 -0.10 10.61
N LYS A 261 -2.88 -0.52 11.44
CA LYS A 261 -1.45 -0.28 11.19
C LYS A 261 -0.99 -0.83 9.85
N PHE A 262 -1.44 -2.04 9.51
CA PHE A 262 -1.12 -2.66 8.23
C PHE A 262 -1.70 -1.87 7.05
N ILE A 263 -2.97 -1.43 7.13
CA ILE A 263 -3.60 -0.63 6.09
C ILE A 263 -2.80 0.66 5.88
N LEU A 264 -2.56 1.43 6.95
CA LEU A 264 -1.87 2.70 6.87
C LEU A 264 -0.43 2.57 6.39
N SER A 265 0.34 1.61 6.93
CA SER A 265 1.71 1.35 6.46
C SER A 265 1.76 0.92 4.99
N SER A 266 0.71 0.25 4.50
CA SER A 266 0.61 -0.16 3.10
C SER A 266 0.38 1.03 2.18
N LEU A 267 -0.45 1.98 2.59
CA LEU A 267 -0.72 3.20 1.85
C LEU A 267 0.46 4.17 1.90
N MET A 268 1.09 4.36 3.07
CA MET A 268 2.29 5.20 3.23
C MET A 268 3.48 4.73 2.38
N ALA A 269 3.62 3.42 2.21
CA ALA A 269 4.67 2.81 1.40
C ALA A 269 4.16 2.38 0.01
N PHE A 270 3.16 3.04 -0.55
CA PHE A 270 2.64 2.76 -1.89
C PHE A 270 3.75 2.77 -2.95
N THR A 271 4.57 3.82 -2.97
CA THR A 271 5.85 3.86 -3.68
C THR A 271 7.00 3.75 -2.69
N ASN A 272 8.23 3.46 -3.17
CA ASN A 272 9.39 3.25 -2.31
C ASN A 272 9.80 4.55 -1.56
N PRO A 273 9.48 4.71 -0.27
CA PRO A 273 9.75 5.92 0.50
C PRO A 273 11.22 6.02 0.95
N PHE A 274 11.99 4.94 0.83
CA PHE A 274 13.43 4.94 1.13
C PHE A 274 14.28 5.64 0.05
N ARG A 275 13.66 6.06 -1.06
CA ARG A 275 14.34 6.82 -2.12
C ARG A 275 14.08 8.30 -1.96
N GLU A 276 15.11 9.08 -1.65
CA GLU A 276 15.00 10.55 -1.52
C GLU A 276 14.65 11.25 -2.84
N HIS A 277 15.11 10.72 -3.97
CA HIS A 277 14.91 11.31 -5.29
C HIS A 277 14.37 10.28 -6.28
N PRO A 278 13.09 9.89 -6.17
CA PRO A 278 12.50 9.02 -7.18
C PRO A 278 12.42 9.77 -8.52
N LYS A 279 12.69 9.06 -9.62
CA LYS A 279 12.56 9.62 -10.99
C LYS A 279 11.15 10.18 -11.25
N ILE A 280 10.14 9.53 -10.67
CA ILE A 280 8.73 9.91 -10.76
C ILE A 280 8.21 10.00 -9.33
N LYS A 281 7.79 11.20 -8.94
CA LYS A 281 7.15 11.45 -7.65
C LYS A 281 5.64 11.50 -7.87
N VAL A 282 4.90 10.79 -7.03
CA VAL A 282 3.44 10.84 -6.97
C VAL A 282 3.07 11.15 -5.52
N ASP A 283 2.22 12.14 -5.33
CA ASP A 283 1.72 12.51 -4.01
C ASP A 283 0.49 11.65 -3.66
N THR A 284 0.52 11.02 -2.51
CA THR A 284 -0.59 10.17 -2.02
C THR A 284 -1.13 10.73 -0.72
N LYS A 285 -2.45 10.91 -0.63
CA LYS A 285 -3.13 11.40 0.57
C LYS A 285 -4.34 10.57 0.92
N PHE A 286 -4.56 10.39 2.21
CA PHE A 286 -5.81 9.88 2.75
C PHE A 286 -6.40 10.93 3.69
N LEU A 287 -7.29 11.76 3.17
CA LEU A 287 -7.91 12.85 3.91
C LEU A 287 -9.15 12.35 4.67
N VAL A 288 -9.29 12.77 5.91
CA VAL A 288 -10.48 12.54 6.73
C VAL A 288 -11.10 13.88 7.06
N HIS A 289 -12.38 14.00 6.77
CA HIS A 289 -13.25 15.13 7.09
C HIS A 289 -14.19 14.67 8.20
N ASP A 290 -13.85 15.00 9.46
CA ASP A 290 -14.50 14.44 10.62
C ASP A 290 -15.77 15.20 11.06
N ASP A 291 -16.49 14.64 12.01
CA ASP A 291 -17.72 15.20 12.59
C ASP A 291 -17.51 16.53 13.37
N LYS A 292 -16.25 16.84 13.71
CA LYS A 292 -15.87 18.12 14.35
C LYS A 292 -15.50 19.19 13.34
N ASN A 293 -15.74 18.94 12.05
CA ASN A 293 -15.36 19.80 10.93
C ASN A 293 -13.84 20.02 10.80
N LEU A 294 -13.04 19.09 11.29
CA LEU A 294 -11.60 19.06 11.09
C LEU A 294 -11.27 18.27 9.84
N ASN A 295 -10.22 18.70 9.16
CA ASN A 295 -9.68 18.02 7.98
C ASN A 295 -8.22 17.66 8.28
N PHE A 296 -7.87 16.39 8.15
CA PHE A 296 -6.50 15.94 8.37
C PHE A 296 -6.13 14.80 7.42
N ASP A 297 -4.84 14.72 7.09
CA ASP A 297 -4.31 13.60 6.34
C ASP A 297 -3.96 12.44 7.29
N LEU A 298 -4.68 11.34 7.13
CA LEU A 298 -4.51 10.16 7.98
C LEU A 298 -3.12 9.54 7.85
N LEU A 299 -2.47 9.63 6.68
CA LEU A 299 -1.14 9.05 6.48
C LEU A 299 -0.08 9.84 7.23
N THR A 300 -0.11 11.18 7.16
CA THR A 300 0.86 12.02 7.88
C THR A 300 0.61 12.03 9.40
N SER A 301 -0.64 11.85 9.84
CA SER A 301 -1.00 11.82 11.26
C SER A 301 -0.44 10.61 12.03
N GLN A 302 0.07 9.60 11.34
CA GLN A 302 0.67 8.40 11.95
C GLN A 302 2.18 8.56 12.24
N GLY A 303 2.76 9.70 11.93
CA GLY A 303 4.20 9.93 11.95
C GLY A 303 4.87 9.52 10.65
N ASP A 304 6.13 9.87 10.53
CA ASP A 304 6.88 9.63 9.31
C ASP A 304 7.24 8.15 9.14
N PHE A 305 7.10 7.67 7.93
CA PHE A 305 7.67 6.39 7.52
C PHE A 305 9.21 6.44 7.54
N PHE A 306 9.90 5.31 7.30
CA PHE A 306 11.35 5.29 7.21
C PHE A 306 11.87 6.16 6.07
N THR A 307 12.96 6.88 6.35
CA THR A 307 13.69 7.72 5.42
C THR A 307 15.13 7.21 5.27
N GLU A 308 15.88 7.78 4.33
CA GLU A 308 17.33 7.54 4.21
C GLU A 308 18.09 7.89 5.50
N ARG A 309 17.62 8.90 6.25
CA ARG A 309 18.19 9.26 7.55
C ARG A 309 18.05 8.13 8.57
N ASP A 310 16.86 7.54 8.68
CA ASP A 310 16.63 6.42 9.61
C ASP A 310 17.50 5.22 9.24
N TYR A 311 17.67 4.96 7.93
CA TYR A 311 18.56 3.92 7.46
C TYR A 311 19.99 4.14 7.96
N ASN A 312 20.51 5.36 7.88
CA ASN A 312 21.86 5.70 8.33
C ASN A 312 22.05 5.59 9.85
N LEU A 313 20.97 5.63 10.64
CA LEU A 313 20.98 5.43 12.10
C LEU A 313 21.07 3.97 12.53
N ALA A 314 20.82 3.00 11.65
CA ALA A 314 20.85 1.59 12.00
C ALA A 314 22.22 1.12 12.48
N ASP A 315 22.25 0.19 13.45
CA ASP A 315 23.48 -0.38 13.99
C ASP A 315 24.21 -1.28 12.98
N VAL A 316 23.46 -1.91 12.07
CA VAL A 316 24.02 -2.68 10.95
C VAL A 316 23.35 -2.23 9.67
N LEU A 317 24.15 -1.92 8.66
CA LEU A 317 23.67 -1.59 7.32
C LEU A 317 24.17 -2.62 6.30
N ILE A 318 23.27 -3.00 5.42
CA ILE A 318 23.56 -3.87 4.28
C ILE A 318 23.07 -3.15 3.05
N ASP A 319 23.97 -2.89 2.09
CA ASP A 319 23.65 -2.27 0.80
C ASP A 319 24.38 -3.02 -0.30
N GLY A 320 23.62 -3.67 -1.19
CA GLY A 320 24.21 -4.50 -2.22
C GLY A 320 23.17 -5.14 -3.12
N LYS A 321 23.55 -6.24 -3.78
CA LYS A 321 22.65 -6.94 -4.69
C LYS A 321 22.94 -8.44 -4.73
N PHE A 322 21.89 -9.20 -4.94
CA PHE A 322 21.95 -10.61 -5.35
C PHE A 322 22.07 -10.68 -6.88
N ASP A 323 22.86 -11.62 -7.39
CA ASP A 323 23.20 -11.73 -8.83
C ASP A 323 22.41 -12.78 -9.61
N GLY A 324 21.58 -13.56 -8.90
CA GLY A 324 20.72 -14.60 -9.50
C GLY A 324 21.34 -15.97 -9.64
N ASP A 325 22.66 -16.12 -9.46
CA ASP A 325 23.39 -17.40 -9.51
C ASP A 325 23.90 -17.87 -8.14
N GLY A 326 23.43 -17.23 -7.07
CA GLY A 326 23.77 -17.56 -5.69
C GLY A 326 24.78 -16.63 -5.04
N GLY A 327 25.21 -15.57 -5.73
CA GLY A 327 26.13 -14.57 -5.24
C GLY A 327 25.41 -13.36 -4.64
N PHE A 328 26.07 -12.73 -3.68
CA PHE A 328 25.80 -11.38 -3.19
C PHE A 328 27.07 -10.56 -3.26
N SER A 329 26.94 -9.30 -3.65
CA SER A 329 28.02 -8.31 -3.61
C SER A 329 27.48 -6.97 -3.13
N GLY A 330 28.20 -6.37 -2.18
CA GLY A 330 27.78 -5.08 -1.61
C GLY A 330 28.70 -4.63 -0.50
N THR A 331 28.18 -3.74 0.33
CA THR A 331 28.85 -3.21 1.52
C THR A 331 28.06 -3.58 2.77
N VAL A 332 28.79 -3.82 3.86
CA VAL A 332 28.25 -4.00 5.20
C VAL A 332 28.91 -2.97 6.11
N ARG A 333 28.11 -2.30 6.95
CA ARG A 333 28.59 -1.46 8.04
C ARG A 333 28.11 -2.04 9.36
N ILE A 334 29.00 -2.17 10.33
CA ILE A 334 28.71 -2.63 11.69
C ILE A 334 28.97 -1.45 12.62
N TYR A 335 27.93 -0.97 13.28
CA TYR A 335 27.95 0.22 14.12
C TYR A 335 28.51 1.46 13.35
N ASN A 336 29.44 2.17 13.96
CA ASN A 336 30.12 3.34 13.38
C ASN A 336 31.43 3.01 12.65
N GLU A 337 31.68 1.72 12.36
CA GLU A 337 32.83 1.32 11.56
C GLU A 337 32.68 1.77 10.09
N LYS A 338 33.80 1.87 9.39
CA LYS A 338 33.74 2.14 7.95
C LYS A 338 33.07 0.99 7.22
N PRO A 339 32.15 1.28 6.27
CA PRO A 339 31.60 0.22 5.44
C PRO A 339 32.71 -0.56 4.73
N PHE A 340 32.59 -1.86 4.72
CA PHE A 340 33.53 -2.75 4.03
C PHE A 340 32.81 -3.54 2.93
N ILE A 341 33.54 -3.91 1.89
CA ILE A 341 33.04 -4.73 0.80
C ILE A 341 32.84 -6.15 1.30
N TYR A 342 31.63 -6.67 1.12
CA TYR A 342 31.29 -8.04 1.45
C TYR A 342 30.81 -8.77 0.21
N LYS A 343 31.46 -9.90 -0.09
CA LYS A 343 31.08 -10.81 -1.16
C LYS A 343 30.74 -12.16 -0.56
N TYR A 344 29.62 -12.70 -0.95
CA TYR A 344 29.15 -13.99 -0.48
C TYR A 344 28.70 -14.84 -1.66
N ARG A 345 28.91 -16.15 -1.59
CA ARG A 345 28.36 -17.12 -2.52
C ARG A 345 27.65 -18.22 -1.73
N ASN A 346 26.45 -18.56 -2.13
CA ASN A 346 25.67 -19.62 -1.53
C ASN A 346 26.36 -20.98 -1.75
N PRO A 347 26.85 -21.66 -0.71
CA PRO A 347 27.57 -22.91 -0.85
C PRO A 347 26.70 -24.08 -1.36
N ARG A 348 25.40 -23.92 -1.38
CA ARG A 348 24.44 -24.89 -1.92
C ARG A 348 24.28 -24.79 -3.44
N ARG A 349 24.70 -23.67 -4.03
CA ARG A 349 24.71 -23.48 -5.49
C ARG A 349 25.92 -24.17 -6.08
N ARG A 350 25.67 -25.26 -6.79
CA ARG A 350 26.74 -26.08 -7.40
C ARG A 350 27.13 -25.64 -8.82
N ASP A 351 26.24 -24.89 -9.47
CA ASP A 351 26.41 -24.34 -10.81
C ASP A 351 26.26 -22.80 -10.80
N SER A 352 26.64 -22.17 -11.90
CA SER A 352 26.52 -20.73 -12.13
C SER A 352 25.23 -20.36 -12.87
N ARG A 353 24.20 -21.22 -12.86
CA ARG A 353 22.95 -20.97 -13.54
C ARG A 353 22.21 -19.84 -12.85
N LYS A 354 21.85 -18.80 -13.59
CA LYS A 354 20.98 -17.73 -13.13
C LYS A 354 19.52 -18.19 -13.16
N PHE A 355 18.85 -18.06 -12.00
CA PHE A 355 17.42 -18.39 -11.86
C PHE A 355 16.55 -17.15 -11.82
N TYR A 356 17.15 -15.99 -11.49
CA TYR A 356 16.52 -14.67 -11.45
C TYR A 356 17.56 -13.62 -11.86
N GLY A 357 17.14 -12.41 -12.12
CA GLY A 357 18.02 -11.28 -12.43
C GLY A 357 18.61 -10.64 -11.17
N GLU A 358 19.31 -9.53 -11.32
CA GLU A 358 19.84 -8.79 -10.17
C GLU A 358 18.69 -8.27 -9.29
N ILE A 359 18.85 -8.42 -7.96
CA ILE A 359 17.93 -7.91 -6.95
C ILE A 359 18.71 -7.07 -5.93
N PRO A 360 18.69 -5.75 -6.03
CA PRO A 360 19.24 -4.86 -5.02
C PRO A 360 18.54 -5.03 -3.67
N ILE A 361 19.32 -4.94 -2.60
CA ILE A 361 18.84 -4.90 -1.21
C ILE A 361 19.47 -3.71 -0.48
N LYS A 362 18.65 -3.00 0.29
CA LYS A 362 19.07 -2.01 1.25
C LYS A 362 18.38 -2.28 2.59
N LEU A 363 19.16 -2.61 3.62
CA LEU A 363 18.63 -3.08 4.90
C LEU A 363 19.34 -2.43 6.06
N GLY A 364 18.57 -1.82 6.97
CA GLY A 364 18.97 -1.41 8.29
C GLY A 364 18.55 -2.44 9.34
N TYR A 365 19.40 -2.69 10.32
CA TYR A 365 19.12 -3.55 11.47
C TYR A 365 19.49 -2.83 12.76
N SER A 366 18.56 -2.79 13.72
CA SER A 366 18.76 -2.14 15.02
C SER A 366 18.88 -3.16 16.15
N GLN A 367 19.69 -2.85 17.15
CA GLN A 367 19.76 -3.65 18.37
C GLN A 367 18.44 -3.51 19.16
N GLY A 368 18.10 -4.54 19.93
CA GLY A 368 16.87 -4.51 20.73
C GLY A 368 17.00 -3.82 22.09
N GLU A 369 18.22 -3.47 22.50
CA GLU A 369 18.55 -2.95 23.83
C GLU A 369 19.40 -1.69 23.70
N GLU A 370 19.05 -0.65 24.47
CA GLU A 370 19.75 0.64 24.52
C GLU A 370 21.25 0.49 24.80
N ARG A 371 21.64 -0.41 25.70
CA ARG A 371 23.06 -0.68 26.02
C ARG A 371 23.88 -1.24 24.85
N SER A 372 23.25 -1.71 23.80
CA SER A 372 23.90 -2.39 22.67
C SER A 372 23.84 -1.60 21.36
N THR A 373 23.42 -0.35 21.39
CA THR A 373 23.35 0.56 20.23
C THR A 373 24.33 1.72 20.36
N ILE A 374 24.65 2.33 19.21
CA ILE A 374 25.44 3.56 19.16
C ILE A 374 24.57 4.83 19.30
N LEU A 375 23.25 4.67 19.35
CA LEU A 375 22.31 5.78 19.41
C LEU A 375 22.15 6.28 20.85
N ASP A 376 21.91 7.58 20.98
CA ASP A 376 21.39 8.13 22.23
C ASP A 376 19.96 7.60 22.50
N LYS A 377 19.52 7.75 23.73
CA LYS A 377 18.26 7.17 24.19
C LYS A 377 17.05 7.66 23.38
N GLU A 378 16.97 8.96 23.11
CA GLU A 378 15.83 9.54 22.39
C GLU A 378 15.77 9.02 20.95
N THR A 379 16.88 9.04 20.25
CA THR A 379 17.01 8.52 18.88
C THR A 379 16.72 7.02 18.84
N PHE A 380 17.21 6.26 19.82
CA PHE A 380 16.93 4.82 19.92
C PHE A 380 15.44 4.53 20.13
N ASP A 381 14.79 5.21 21.09
CA ASP A 381 13.37 5.02 21.38
C ASP A 381 12.49 5.40 20.18
N ASN A 382 12.82 6.48 19.47
CA ASN A 382 12.14 6.89 18.25
C ASN A 382 12.30 5.85 17.13
N LEU A 383 13.52 5.38 16.86
CA LEU A 383 13.77 4.37 15.83
C LEU A 383 13.09 3.04 16.18
N LYS A 384 13.13 2.63 17.45
CA LYS A 384 12.47 1.42 17.96
C LYS A 384 10.95 1.50 17.78
N THR A 385 10.35 2.65 18.03
CA THR A 385 8.92 2.89 17.79
C THR A 385 8.59 2.79 16.31
N LYS A 386 9.38 3.40 15.42
CA LYS A 386 9.22 3.25 13.97
C LYS A 386 9.33 1.78 13.53
N ILE A 387 10.32 1.05 14.03
CA ILE A 387 10.49 -0.37 13.72
C ILE A 387 9.29 -1.20 14.23
N SER A 388 8.77 -0.91 15.42
CA SER A 388 7.57 -1.57 15.94
C SER A 388 6.33 -1.34 15.07
N ASN A 389 6.21 -0.14 14.47
CA ASN A 389 5.05 0.22 13.66
C ASN A 389 5.21 -0.22 12.20
N TYR A 390 6.40 -0.08 11.62
CA TYR A 390 6.64 -0.19 10.18
C TYR A 390 7.83 -1.08 9.83
N GLY A 391 8.45 -1.78 10.81
CA GLY A 391 9.61 -2.63 10.57
C GLY A 391 9.29 -3.81 9.66
N GLY A 392 10.32 -4.35 9.02
CA GLY A 392 10.25 -5.50 8.12
C GLY A 392 11.09 -5.32 6.86
N LEU A 393 11.12 -6.37 6.06
CA LEU A 393 11.77 -6.38 4.76
C LEU A 393 10.71 -6.23 3.66
N TYR A 394 10.68 -5.05 3.05
CA TYR A 394 9.76 -4.70 1.99
C TYR A 394 10.25 -5.23 0.63
N ILE A 395 9.33 -5.46 -0.29
CA ILE A 395 9.66 -5.68 -1.69
C ILE A 395 8.96 -4.63 -2.52
N PHE A 396 9.73 -3.92 -3.33
CA PHE A 396 9.21 -3.01 -4.35
C PHE A 396 9.48 -3.59 -5.73
N ARG A 397 8.50 -3.50 -6.60
CA ARG A 397 8.60 -3.90 -8.00
C ARG A 397 8.26 -2.73 -8.90
N ASP A 398 9.22 -2.30 -9.72
CA ASP A 398 9.10 -1.09 -10.54
C ASP A 398 8.62 0.13 -9.71
N ASN A 399 9.18 0.28 -8.50
CA ASN A 399 8.87 1.32 -7.51
C ASN A 399 7.57 1.15 -6.70
N PHE A 400 6.74 0.14 -6.97
CA PHE A 400 5.51 -0.12 -6.21
C PHE A 400 5.69 -1.24 -5.20
N ARG A 401 5.13 -1.05 -4.01
CA ARG A 401 5.14 -2.09 -2.98
C ARG A 401 4.40 -3.34 -3.45
N VAL A 402 5.01 -4.49 -3.21
CA VAL A 402 4.39 -5.81 -3.40
C VAL A 402 3.88 -6.28 -2.04
N LEU A 403 2.56 -6.23 -1.84
CA LEU A 403 1.94 -6.76 -0.62
C LEU A 403 2.02 -8.30 -0.63
N PRO A 404 2.12 -9.01 0.54
CA PRO A 404 2.13 -8.45 1.90
C PRO A 404 3.54 -8.15 2.45
N TYR A 405 4.60 -8.19 1.64
CA TYR A 405 5.98 -8.03 2.11
C TYR A 405 6.17 -6.71 2.89
N GLY A 406 6.94 -6.79 3.98
CA GLY A 406 7.08 -5.70 4.95
C GLY A 406 6.01 -5.68 6.04
N ARG A 407 5.03 -6.62 6.02
CA ARG A 407 4.10 -6.83 7.14
C ARG A 407 4.78 -7.63 8.25
N ALA A 408 4.46 -7.37 9.52
CA ALA A 408 5.06 -8.05 10.67
C ALA A 408 4.95 -9.59 10.61
N ASN A 409 3.85 -10.12 10.05
CA ASN A 409 3.63 -11.56 9.87
C ASN A 409 4.11 -12.10 8.50
N ALA A 410 4.73 -11.27 7.65
CA ALA A 410 5.21 -11.65 6.33
C ALA A 410 6.72 -11.93 6.30
N ASP A 411 7.24 -12.65 7.29
CA ASP A 411 8.63 -13.11 7.36
C ASP A 411 8.89 -14.24 6.35
N PHE A 412 8.90 -13.89 5.06
CA PHE A 412 9.05 -14.84 3.96
C PHE A 412 10.45 -15.48 3.89
N LEU A 413 11.45 -14.88 4.51
CA LEU A 413 12.78 -15.46 4.67
C LEU A 413 12.91 -16.31 5.94
N GLY A 414 11.90 -16.33 6.83
CA GLY A 414 11.83 -17.17 8.03
C GLY A 414 12.88 -16.83 9.07
N PHE A 415 13.18 -15.56 9.30
CA PHE A 415 14.14 -15.10 10.31
C PHE A 415 13.74 -15.53 11.72
N GLU A 416 12.49 -15.24 12.13
CA GLU A 416 12.01 -15.52 13.49
C GLU A 416 11.96 -17.03 13.76
N LYS A 417 11.48 -17.83 12.80
CA LYS A 417 11.44 -19.29 12.93
C LYS A 417 12.84 -19.88 13.13
N ARG A 418 13.85 -19.39 12.41
CA ARG A 418 15.24 -19.88 12.57
C ARG A 418 15.84 -19.42 13.88
N ARG A 419 15.62 -18.17 14.24
CA ARG A 419 16.13 -17.59 15.48
C ARG A 419 15.56 -18.28 16.72
N SER A 420 14.28 -18.63 16.74
CA SER A 420 13.67 -19.39 17.84
C SER A 420 14.30 -20.78 18.01
N ASN A 421 14.78 -21.40 16.92
CA ASN A 421 15.45 -22.69 17.00
C ASN A 421 16.89 -22.60 17.53
N ARG A 422 17.69 -21.62 17.10
CA ARG A 422 19.09 -21.42 17.50
C ARG A 422 19.52 -19.96 17.41
N ALA A 423 19.16 -19.15 18.40
CA ALA A 423 19.50 -17.72 18.45
C ALA A 423 21.01 -17.44 18.36
N GLY A 424 21.87 -18.33 18.88
CA GLY A 424 23.33 -18.19 18.81
C GLY A 424 23.92 -18.34 17.39
N THR A 425 23.17 -18.94 16.45
CA THR A 425 23.59 -19.13 15.06
C THR A 425 22.84 -18.17 14.13
N TYR A 426 21.54 -17.99 14.35
CA TYR A 426 20.67 -17.17 13.52
C TYR A 426 20.42 -15.83 14.20
N TYR A 427 21.29 -14.88 13.95
CA TYR A 427 21.31 -13.59 14.64
C TYR A 427 20.15 -12.68 14.27
N PHE A 428 19.82 -12.58 12.98
CA PHE A 428 18.87 -11.61 12.47
C PHE A 428 17.43 -11.91 12.91
N SER A 429 16.74 -10.88 13.41
CA SER A 429 15.33 -10.88 13.77
C SER A 429 14.55 -10.00 12.82
N TYR A 430 13.46 -10.50 12.26
CA TYR A 430 12.59 -9.74 11.37
C TYR A 430 12.03 -8.47 12.05
N ASN A 431 11.72 -8.57 13.32
CA ASN A 431 11.18 -7.48 14.13
C ASN A 431 12.19 -6.38 14.52
N ARG A 432 13.42 -6.46 14.05
CA ARG A 432 14.50 -5.49 14.30
C ARG A 432 15.09 -4.91 13.02
N MET A 433 14.50 -5.26 11.87
CA MET A 433 15.00 -4.80 10.58
C MET A 433 14.00 -3.89 9.90
N PHE A 434 14.51 -3.06 9.02
CA PHE A 434 13.75 -2.25 8.10
C PHE A 434 14.57 -2.02 6.84
N GLY A 435 13.91 -2.06 5.71
CA GLY A 435 14.60 -1.93 4.44
C GLY A 435 13.82 -2.58 3.31
N TYR A 436 14.45 -2.72 2.17
CA TYR A 436 13.76 -3.18 0.98
C TYR A 436 14.63 -3.98 0.01
N LEU A 437 13.95 -4.77 -0.77
CA LEU A 437 14.43 -5.39 -2.01
C LEU A 437 13.78 -4.67 -3.18
N ASP A 438 14.57 -4.39 -4.22
CA ASP A 438 14.12 -3.66 -5.39
C ASP A 438 14.15 -4.56 -6.63
N ILE A 439 12.98 -4.89 -7.15
CA ILE A 439 12.82 -5.80 -8.28
C ILE A 439 12.28 -5.01 -9.47
N THR A 440 12.82 -5.26 -10.65
CA THR A 440 12.23 -4.73 -11.89
C THR A 440 11.69 -5.87 -12.73
N ARG A 441 10.56 -5.66 -13.41
CA ARG A 441 10.01 -6.64 -14.36
C ARG A 441 10.97 -6.93 -15.50
N ALA A 442 11.63 -5.89 -15.99
CA ALA A 442 12.61 -6.03 -17.06
C ALA A 442 13.78 -6.90 -16.66
N GLY A 443 14.29 -6.75 -15.41
CA GLY A 443 15.40 -7.56 -14.89
C GLY A 443 14.98 -8.94 -14.40
N ASN A 444 13.72 -9.09 -13.98
CA ASN A 444 13.20 -10.31 -13.35
C ASN A 444 11.84 -10.73 -13.93
N PRO A 445 11.75 -11.03 -15.24
CA PRO A 445 10.47 -11.36 -15.87
C PRO A 445 9.83 -12.64 -15.31
N GLU A 446 10.62 -13.55 -14.78
CA GLU A 446 10.16 -14.83 -14.22
C GLU A 446 9.58 -14.72 -12.80
N LEU A 447 9.84 -13.61 -12.10
CA LEU A 447 9.22 -13.33 -10.81
C LEU A 447 7.83 -12.71 -11.03
N THR A 448 6.80 -13.55 -11.07
CA THR A 448 5.42 -13.17 -11.41
C THR A 448 4.57 -12.99 -10.17
N ASP A 449 3.74 -11.93 -10.16
CA ASP A 449 2.78 -11.68 -9.07
C ASP A 449 1.65 -12.70 -9.10
N LYS A 450 1.19 -13.14 -7.93
CA LYS A 450 -0.02 -13.95 -7.80
C LYS A 450 -1.24 -13.21 -8.35
N SER A 451 -2.25 -13.95 -8.77
CA SER A 451 -3.52 -13.36 -9.22
C SER A 451 -4.24 -12.59 -8.10
N SER A 452 -4.16 -13.07 -6.86
CA SER A 452 -4.66 -12.40 -5.65
C SER A 452 -3.85 -11.15 -5.26
N ARG A 453 -2.73 -10.87 -5.96
CA ARG A 453 -1.81 -9.74 -5.66
C ARG A 453 -1.13 -9.80 -4.29
N GLU A 454 -1.18 -10.95 -3.64
CA GLU A 454 -0.49 -11.25 -2.38
C GLU A 454 0.86 -11.93 -2.62
N GLY A 455 1.83 -11.16 -3.06
CA GLY A 455 3.20 -11.62 -3.27
C GLY A 455 3.41 -12.34 -4.59
N PHE A 456 4.61 -12.95 -4.70
CA PHE A 456 5.02 -13.68 -5.89
C PHE A 456 4.50 -15.11 -5.93
N ILE A 457 4.33 -15.64 -7.13
CA ILE A 457 4.09 -17.07 -7.35
C ILE A 457 5.32 -17.84 -6.84
N ASN A 458 5.07 -18.91 -6.08
CA ASN A 458 6.13 -19.77 -5.54
C ASN A 458 6.72 -20.70 -6.63
N ASN A 459 7.31 -20.09 -7.67
CA ASN A 459 7.98 -20.77 -8.77
C ASN A 459 9.47 -21.01 -8.47
N THR A 460 10.19 -21.67 -9.39
CA THR A 460 11.61 -21.97 -9.21
C THR A 460 12.48 -20.72 -9.03
N PRO A 461 12.34 -19.63 -9.82
CA PRO A 461 13.07 -18.39 -9.61
C PRO A 461 12.88 -17.79 -8.23
N PHE A 462 11.64 -17.70 -7.75
CA PHE A 462 11.37 -17.13 -6.43
C PHE A 462 11.94 -18.01 -5.31
N ARG A 463 11.78 -19.33 -5.37
CA ARG A 463 12.40 -20.26 -4.39
C ARG A 463 13.92 -20.16 -4.38
N ALA A 464 14.54 -20.03 -5.56
CA ALA A 464 15.97 -19.85 -5.67
C ALA A 464 16.45 -18.55 -5.02
N PHE A 465 15.76 -17.44 -5.26
CA PHE A 465 16.03 -16.18 -4.59
C PHE A 465 15.89 -16.29 -3.06
N VAL A 466 14.79 -16.89 -2.57
CA VAL A 466 14.57 -17.09 -1.13
C VAL A 466 15.70 -17.94 -0.51
N ASP A 467 16.14 -19.03 -1.16
CA ASP A 467 17.25 -19.86 -0.68
C ASP A 467 18.57 -19.08 -0.66
N ASP A 468 18.88 -18.33 -1.70
CA ASP A 468 20.09 -17.51 -1.77
C ASP A 468 20.10 -16.43 -0.68
N ALA A 469 19.01 -15.70 -0.50
CA ALA A 469 18.87 -14.68 0.53
C ALA A 469 18.97 -15.28 1.95
N GLN A 470 18.31 -16.40 2.20
CA GLN A 470 18.40 -17.10 3.48
C GLN A 470 19.83 -17.52 3.80
N ASN A 471 20.53 -18.15 2.86
CA ASN A 471 21.90 -18.59 3.06
C ASN A 471 22.88 -17.42 3.21
N PHE A 472 22.65 -16.31 2.50
CA PHE A 472 23.40 -15.07 2.69
C PHE A 472 23.30 -14.56 4.13
N PHE A 473 22.11 -14.41 4.68
CA PHE A 473 21.93 -13.94 6.08
C PHE A 473 22.53 -14.92 7.10
N ILE A 474 22.45 -16.22 6.84
CA ILE A 474 23.10 -17.23 7.68
C ILE A 474 24.62 -17.08 7.59
N GLY A 475 25.17 -16.96 6.38
CA GLY A 475 26.60 -16.76 6.17
C GLY A 475 27.12 -15.50 6.85
N LEU A 476 26.42 -14.39 6.68
CA LEU A 476 26.75 -13.12 7.30
C LEU A 476 26.69 -13.22 8.85
N ALA A 477 25.68 -13.92 9.40
CA ALA A 477 25.58 -14.14 10.83
C ALA A 477 26.77 -14.95 11.37
N LEU A 478 27.14 -16.03 10.71
CA LEU A 478 28.27 -16.86 11.09
C LEU A 478 29.62 -16.14 10.95
N GLU A 479 29.71 -15.20 10.03
CA GLU A 479 30.94 -14.43 9.83
C GLU A 479 31.16 -13.41 10.95
N PHE A 480 30.09 -12.67 11.39
CA PHE A 480 30.24 -11.50 12.26
C PHE A 480 29.39 -11.52 13.55
N PHE A 481 28.23 -12.19 13.58
CA PHE A 481 27.19 -11.94 14.59
C PHE A 481 26.84 -13.14 15.47
N ALA A 482 27.22 -14.34 15.10
CA ALA A 482 26.98 -15.55 15.89
C ALA A 482 27.71 -15.49 17.24
N THR A 483 27.37 -16.38 18.17
CA THR A 483 28.04 -16.47 19.49
C THR A 483 29.55 -16.68 19.36
N ASN A 484 29.98 -17.46 18.35
CA ASN A 484 31.39 -17.65 17.99
C ASN A 484 31.56 -17.34 16.50
N PRO A 485 31.69 -16.05 16.15
CA PRO A 485 31.82 -15.67 14.74
C PRO A 485 33.25 -15.88 14.27
N LYS A 486 33.45 -15.89 12.96
CA LYS A 486 34.80 -15.93 12.39
C LYS A 486 35.57 -14.62 12.60
N GLN A 487 34.83 -13.49 12.69
CA GLN A 487 35.39 -12.16 12.92
C GLN A 487 34.67 -11.49 14.09
N ASN A 488 35.42 -11.01 15.08
CA ASN A 488 34.86 -10.52 16.35
C ASN A 488 34.44 -9.04 16.33
N ILE A 489 34.54 -8.36 15.20
CA ILE A 489 34.27 -6.89 15.07
C ILE A 489 32.96 -6.49 15.79
N PHE A 490 31.89 -7.22 15.56
CA PHE A 490 30.59 -6.93 16.19
C PHE A 490 30.61 -7.19 17.71
N ILE A 491 31.16 -8.32 18.14
CA ILE A 491 31.18 -8.72 19.56
C ILE A 491 32.04 -7.76 20.37
N ASP A 492 33.22 -7.40 19.85
CA ASP A 492 34.14 -6.50 20.54
C ASP A 492 33.51 -5.11 20.71
N LYS A 493 32.90 -4.57 19.64
CA LYS A 493 32.19 -3.29 19.71
C LYS A 493 30.98 -3.33 20.64
N LYS A 494 30.18 -4.37 20.58
CA LYS A 494 29.02 -4.54 21.46
C LYS A 494 29.44 -4.60 22.91
N LYS A 495 30.58 -5.24 23.24
CA LYS A 495 31.12 -5.28 24.59
C LYS A 495 31.51 -3.87 25.06
N ILE A 496 32.24 -3.11 24.23
CA ILE A 496 32.64 -1.73 24.55
C ILE A 496 31.39 -0.86 24.84
N LEU A 497 30.35 -0.96 23.99
CA LEU A 497 29.11 -0.20 24.19
C LEU A 497 28.41 -0.57 25.50
N ASN A 498 28.32 -1.86 25.81
CA ASN A 498 27.74 -2.32 27.08
C ASN A 498 28.52 -1.80 28.28
N ASP A 499 29.86 -1.88 28.26
CA ASP A 499 30.71 -1.40 29.32
C ASP A 499 30.56 0.13 29.52
N GLN A 500 30.50 0.90 28.42
CA GLN A 500 30.24 2.34 28.48
C GLN A 500 28.86 2.69 29.03
N TYR A 501 27.83 1.94 28.66
CA TYR A 501 26.46 2.12 29.17
C TYR A 501 26.39 1.88 30.68
N GLU A 502 27.01 0.81 31.18
CA GLU A 502 27.03 0.51 32.63
C GLU A 502 27.81 1.59 33.44
N LEU A 503 28.90 2.13 32.91
CA LEU A 503 29.61 3.26 33.50
C LEU A 503 28.72 4.51 33.59
N LEU A 504 28.09 4.92 32.50
CA LEU A 504 27.19 6.09 32.45
C LEU A 504 25.99 5.93 33.38
N LYS A 505 25.47 4.71 33.50
CA LYS A 505 24.36 4.41 34.42
C LYS A 505 24.80 4.56 35.87
N SER A 506 25.94 4.00 36.24
CA SER A 506 26.52 4.10 37.58
C SER A 506 26.79 5.56 37.96
N ASP A 507 27.31 6.38 37.04
CA ASP A 507 27.57 7.80 37.29
C ASP A 507 26.25 8.58 37.49
N LYS A 508 25.22 8.30 36.70
CA LYS A 508 23.88 8.92 36.87
C LYS A 508 23.21 8.51 38.19
N GLU A 509 23.35 7.26 38.61
CA GLU A 509 22.85 6.80 39.88
C GLU A 509 23.59 7.52 41.05
N ARG A 510 24.91 7.65 40.98
CA ARG A 510 25.71 8.39 41.94
C ARG A 510 25.33 9.88 41.98
N GLU A 511 25.21 10.55 40.87
CA GLU A 511 24.73 11.95 40.80
C GLU A 511 23.33 12.14 41.39
N LYS A 512 22.44 11.16 41.19
CA LYS A 512 21.09 11.18 41.76
C LYS A 512 21.15 11.04 43.27
N ASP A 513 21.96 10.11 43.78
CA ASP A 513 22.16 9.90 45.22
C ASP A 513 22.80 11.11 45.87
N GLU A 514 23.80 11.74 45.22
CA GLU A 514 24.43 12.98 45.68
C GLU A 514 23.41 14.14 45.72
N LYS A 515 22.54 14.29 44.71
CA LYS A 515 21.47 15.29 44.71
C LYS A 515 20.45 15.06 45.81
N ILE A 516 20.06 13.81 46.05
CA ILE A 516 19.15 13.44 47.14
C ILE A 516 19.81 13.76 48.49
N ALA A 517 21.08 13.39 48.68
CA ALA A 517 21.83 13.70 49.88
C ALA A 517 21.98 15.21 50.12
N PHE A 518 22.27 15.96 49.04
CA PHE A 518 22.35 17.43 49.09
C PHE A 518 21.00 18.08 49.42
N THR A 519 19.90 17.63 48.80
CA THR A 519 18.57 18.12 49.12
C THR A 519 18.16 17.81 50.55
N LYS A 520 18.52 16.61 51.04
CA LYS A 520 18.29 16.22 52.43
C LYS A 520 19.11 17.08 53.43
N SER A 521 20.36 17.38 53.10
CA SER A 521 21.18 18.29 53.89
C SER A 521 20.63 19.71 53.97
N LEU A 522 20.02 20.22 52.86
CA LEU A 522 19.35 21.52 52.81
C LEU A 522 18.07 21.55 53.66
N THR A 523 17.37 20.43 53.79
CA THR A 523 16.15 20.34 54.63
C THR A 523 16.48 20.14 56.12
N GLU A 524 17.64 19.61 56.46
CA GLU A 524 18.09 19.45 57.83
C GLU A 524 18.79 20.69 58.42
N TYR A 525 19.07 21.75 57.63
CA TYR A 525 19.73 22.99 58.03
C TYR A 525 18.87 24.23 58.31
N PRO A 526 17.54 24.21 58.41
CA PRO A 526 16.78 25.40 58.81
C PRO A 526 16.87 25.77 60.28
N GLU A 527 17.28 24.87 61.18
CA GLU A 527 17.22 25.11 62.63
C GLU A 527 18.49 25.72 63.28
N LYS A 528 19.50 26.09 62.49
CA LYS A 528 20.76 26.70 63.06
C LYS A 528 20.99 28.16 62.65
N LEU A 529 20.01 28.84 62.13
CA LEU A 529 20.06 30.28 61.72
C LEU A 529 18.93 31.10 62.34
N THR A 530 18.47 30.74 63.55
CA THR A 530 17.71 31.63 64.43
C THR A 530 18.47 31.85 65.72
#